data_f0f8d2912c33b50d5b9340d268c23b59
#
_entry.id   f0f8d2912c33b50d5b9340d268c23b59
#
_cell.length_a   1.000
_cell.length_b   1.000
_cell.length_c   1.000
_cell.angle_alpha   90.00
_cell.angle_beta   90.00
_cell.angle_gamma   90.00
#
_symmetry.space_group_name_H-M   'P 1'
#
loop_
_entity.id
_entity.type
_entity.pdbx_description
1 polymer ?
#
loop_
_entity_poly.entity_id
_entity_poly.type
_entity_poly.pdbx_seq_one_letter_code
_entity_poly.pdbx_strand_id
1 'polypeptide(L)'
;MTLIDLANPTRFLMLTARVLPWLAAATAILLAVGLYQSALAPDDYQQGATVKIMFIHVPNAWLSMFVWGVMSIASLGTLVWRHPLADVAAKAAAPIGAAFTFLALVTGSLWGRPMWGTYWEWDARLTSVLILFLMYLGLIALWRAVDDPSRAARAAAVLTLVGAINLPIIKFSVDWWNTLHQGASVIRMGGPSMDRSFLIPLLVMAVAFSLLFVTLHLAAMRNEILRRRVRSLQMMQASKQAA
;
A
#
# COMPACT_ATOMS: atom_id res chain seq x y z
N MET A 1 11.82 25.81 -0.59
CA MET A 1 12.10 24.49 0.02
C MET A 1 12.45 23.56 -1.13
N THR A 2 13.66 23.08 -1.24
CA THR A 2 14.10 22.20 -2.31
C THR A 2 13.85 20.75 -1.90
N LEU A 3 13.69 19.82 -2.86
CA LEU A 3 13.57 18.38 -2.60
C LEU A 3 14.74 17.83 -1.80
N ILE A 4 15.92 18.46 -1.91
CA ILE A 4 17.13 18.15 -1.15
C ILE A 4 16.93 18.43 0.36
N ASP A 5 16.11 19.42 0.71
CA ASP A 5 15.81 19.73 2.12
C ASP A 5 15.03 18.60 2.81
N LEU A 6 14.22 17.83 2.05
CA LEU A 6 13.48 16.67 2.54
C LEU A 6 14.37 15.43 2.74
N ALA A 7 15.57 15.42 2.16
CA ALA A 7 16.55 14.33 2.37
C ALA A 7 17.13 14.30 3.80
N ASN A 8 16.97 15.39 4.56
CA ASN A 8 17.47 15.48 5.94
C ASN A 8 16.46 14.84 6.92
N PRO A 9 16.83 13.75 7.63
CA PRO A 9 15.91 13.06 8.56
C PRO A 9 15.36 13.96 9.66
N THR A 10 16.13 14.94 10.14
CA THR A 10 15.69 15.85 11.20
C THR A 10 14.63 16.83 10.69
N ARG A 11 14.83 17.39 9.50
CA ARG A 11 13.82 18.26 8.86
C ARG A 11 12.55 17.48 8.53
N PHE A 12 12.70 16.26 8.04
CA PHE A 12 11.56 15.35 7.80
C PHE A 12 10.75 15.11 9.08
N LEU A 13 11.42 14.83 10.22
CA LEU A 13 10.74 14.64 11.51
C LEU A 13 10.00 15.89 11.98
N MET A 14 10.58 17.08 11.81
CA MET A 14 9.94 18.34 12.18
C MET A 14 8.72 18.65 11.33
N LEU A 15 8.82 18.48 10.01
CA LEU A 15 7.74 18.72 9.07
C LEU A 15 6.57 17.76 9.33
N THR A 16 6.86 16.48 9.40
CA THR A 16 5.84 15.45 9.61
C THR A 16 5.18 15.55 10.99
N ALA A 17 5.86 16.04 12.02
CA ALA A 17 5.25 16.31 13.32
C ALA A 17 4.11 17.34 13.23
N ARG A 18 4.23 18.31 12.33
CA ARG A 18 3.20 19.35 12.13
C ARG A 18 2.06 18.89 11.24
N VAL A 19 2.37 18.08 10.23
CA VAL A 19 1.40 17.69 9.19
C VAL A 19 0.57 16.47 9.59
N LEU A 20 1.15 15.51 10.30
CA LEU A 20 0.49 14.24 10.66
C LEU A 20 -0.85 14.40 11.41
N PRO A 21 -1.01 15.29 12.41
CA PRO A 21 -2.29 15.45 13.10
C PRO A 21 -3.42 15.85 12.14
N TRP A 22 -3.13 16.75 11.20
CA TRP A 22 -4.09 17.21 10.21
C TRP A 22 -4.43 16.16 9.18
N LEU A 23 -3.41 15.42 8.72
CA LEU A 23 -3.62 14.27 7.83
C LEU A 23 -4.46 13.17 8.51
N ALA A 24 -4.18 12.88 9.77
CA ALA A 24 -4.94 11.89 10.54
C ALA A 24 -6.41 12.33 10.71
N ALA A 25 -6.64 13.59 11.05
CA ALA A 25 -7.99 14.14 11.17
C ALA A 25 -8.74 14.09 9.84
N ALA A 26 -8.10 14.55 8.72
CA ALA A 26 -8.69 14.48 7.39
C ALA A 26 -8.98 13.05 6.96
N THR A 27 -8.08 12.12 7.23
CA THR A 27 -8.26 10.69 6.97
C THR A 27 -9.46 10.14 7.73
N ALA A 28 -9.56 10.43 9.03
CA ALA A 28 -10.67 9.96 9.87
C ALA A 28 -12.03 10.50 9.39
N ILE A 29 -12.09 11.79 9.05
CA ILE A 29 -13.31 12.42 8.53
C ILE A 29 -13.70 11.79 7.19
N LEU A 30 -12.78 11.64 6.24
CA LEU A 30 -13.09 11.08 4.94
C LEU A 30 -13.45 9.59 5.01
N LEU A 31 -12.83 8.82 5.90
CA LEU A 31 -13.23 7.43 6.14
C LEU A 31 -14.66 7.38 6.72
N ALA A 32 -14.99 8.23 7.69
CA ALA A 32 -16.33 8.28 8.27
C ALA A 32 -17.39 8.66 7.22
N VAL A 33 -17.12 9.70 6.40
CA VAL A 33 -18.00 10.12 5.30
C VAL A 33 -18.13 9.02 4.25
N GLY A 34 -17.03 8.42 3.82
CA GLY A 34 -17.02 7.36 2.81
C GLY A 34 -17.75 6.10 3.28
N LEU A 35 -17.53 5.66 4.53
CA LEU A 35 -18.24 4.53 5.11
C LEU A 35 -19.75 4.80 5.25
N TYR A 36 -20.12 6.01 5.68
CA TYR A 36 -21.52 6.41 5.75
C TYR A 36 -22.19 6.39 4.38
N GLN A 37 -21.58 6.99 3.35
CA GLN A 37 -22.09 6.96 1.99
C GLN A 37 -22.16 5.52 1.43
N SER A 38 -21.15 4.69 1.72
CA SER A 38 -21.12 3.30 1.30
C SER A 38 -22.24 2.46 1.94
N ALA A 39 -22.57 2.74 3.20
CA ALA A 39 -23.68 2.07 3.90
C ALA A 39 -25.03 2.45 3.31
N LEU A 40 -25.21 3.71 2.87
CA LEU A 40 -26.43 4.24 2.25
C LEU A 40 -26.53 3.95 0.74
N ALA A 41 -25.46 3.46 0.10
CA ALA A 41 -25.53 3.10 -1.32
C ALA A 41 -26.63 2.07 -1.58
N PRO A 42 -27.35 2.17 -2.73
CA PRO A 42 -28.40 1.22 -3.06
C PRO A 42 -27.84 -0.20 -3.20
N ASP A 43 -28.73 -1.18 -3.11
CA ASP A 43 -28.38 -2.55 -3.47
C ASP A 43 -28.29 -2.68 -5.00
N ASP A 44 -27.36 -3.48 -5.47
CA ASP A 44 -27.22 -3.78 -6.90
C ASP A 44 -28.26 -4.83 -7.33
N TYR A 45 -28.74 -4.73 -8.56
CA TYR A 45 -29.79 -5.63 -9.08
C TYR A 45 -29.32 -7.09 -9.22
N GLN A 46 -28.03 -7.34 -9.40
CA GLN A 46 -27.46 -8.69 -9.49
C GLN A 46 -26.80 -9.14 -8.18
N GLN A 47 -26.14 -8.22 -7.49
CA GLN A 47 -25.28 -8.51 -6.34
C GLN A 47 -25.99 -8.25 -5.00
N GLY A 48 -27.15 -7.59 -5.02
CA GLY A 48 -27.81 -7.17 -3.79
C GLY A 48 -26.89 -6.29 -2.92
N ALA A 49 -26.99 -6.45 -1.60
CA ALA A 49 -26.20 -5.71 -0.63
C ALA A 49 -24.69 -6.03 -0.68
N THR A 50 -24.29 -7.16 -1.28
CA THR A 50 -22.87 -7.55 -1.33
C THR A 50 -22.00 -6.61 -2.19
N VAL A 51 -22.62 -5.82 -3.08
CA VAL A 51 -21.95 -4.77 -3.84
C VAL A 51 -21.20 -3.79 -2.94
N LYS A 52 -21.67 -3.57 -1.71
CA LYS A 52 -21.05 -2.63 -0.75
C LYS A 52 -19.63 -3.04 -0.32
N ILE A 53 -19.27 -4.31 -0.49
CA ILE A 53 -17.88 -4.80 -0.28
C ILE A 53 -16.89 -4.08 -1.19
N MET A 54 -17.33 -3.67 -2.39
CA MET A 54 -16.53 -2.94 -3.37
C MET A 54 -15.88 -1.68 -2.79
N PHE A 55 -16.57 -0.96 -1.91
CA PHE A 55 -16.08 0.30 -1.34
C PHE A 55 -14.85 0.14 -0.43
N ILE A 56 -14.62 -1.08 0.06
CA ILE A 56 -13.42 -1.47 0.79
C ILE A 56 -12.45 -2.21 -0.12
N HIS A 57 -12.96 -3.17 -0.90
CA HIS A 57 -12.14 -4.04 -1.75
C HIS A 57 -11.35 -3.26 -2.80
N VAL A 58 -12.02 -2.42 -3.60
CA VAL A 58 -11.39 -1.74 -4.73
C VAL A 58 -10.27 -0.79 -4.31
N PRO A 59 -10.43 0.09 -3.28
CA PRO A 59 -9.33 0.91 -2.78
C PRO A 59 -8.14 0.08 -2.28
N ASN A 60 -8.39 -1.03 -1.56
CA ASN A 60 -7.32 -1.90 -1.07
C ASN A 60 -6.60 -2.62 -2.20
N ALA A 61 -7.32 -3.13 -3.20
CA ALA A 61 -6.73 -3.78 -4.38
C ALA A 61 -5.86 -2.81 -5.19
N TRP A 62 -6.31 -1.56 -5.35
CA TRP A 62 -5.52 -0.52 -6.02
C TRP A 62 -4.28 -0.14 -5.21
N LEU A 63 -4.43 0.09 -3.90
CA LEU A 63 -3.33 0.45 -3.02
C LEU A 63 -2.31 -0.68 -2.85
N SER A 64 -2.70 -1.94 -2.97
CA SER A 64 -1.75 -3.05 -2.93
C SER A 64 -0.65 -2.92 -4.00
N MET A 65 -1.02 -2.53 -5.20
CA MET A 65 -0.08 -2.30 -6.31
C MET A 65 0.61 -0.93 -6.19
N PHE A 66 -0.13 0.11 -5.82
CA PHE A 66 0.40 1.46 -5.70
C PHE A 66 1.54 1.53 -4.67
N VAL A 67 1.36 0.92 -3.50
CA VAL A 67 2.38 0.87 -2.45
C VAL A 67 3.63 0.14 -2.93
N TRP A 68 3.49 -0.96 -3.70
CA TRP A 68 4.65 -1.61 -4.32
C TRP A 68 5.37 -0.68 -5.30
N GLY A 69 4.61 0.09 -6.08
CA GLY A 69 5.16 1.13 -6.98
C GLY A 69 5.95 2.19 -6.20
N VAL A 70 5.42 2.68 -5.08
CA VAL A 70 6.13 3.62 -4.17
C VAL A 70 7.42 3.00 -3.65
N MET A 71 7.39 1.74 -3.22
CA MET A 71 8.58 1.00 -2.78
C MET A 71 9.59 0.84 -3.91
N SER A 72 9.14 0.61 -5.15
CA SER A 72 10.02 0.48 -6.32
C SER A 72 10.75 1.79 -6.63
N ILE A 73 10.05 2.92 -6.59
CA ILE A 73 10.66 4.26 -6.75
C ILE A 73 11.66 4.52 -5.62
N ALA A 74 11.31 4.21 -4.39
CA ALA A 74 12.21 4.34 -3.24
C ALA A 74 13.43 3.41 -3.37
N SER A 75 13.25 2.20 -3.90
CA SER A 75 14.35 1.25 -4.16
C SER A 75 15.33 1.77 -5.20
N LEU A 76 14.86 2.41 -6.28
CA LEU A 76 15.71 3.14 -7.21
C LEU A 76 16.48 4.26 -6.50
N GLY A 77 15.79 5.03 -5.65
CA GLY A 77 16.41 6.06 -4.82
C GLY A 77 17.53 5.53 -3.92
N THR A 78 17.36 4.32 -3.39
CA THR A 78 18.37 3.64 -2.56
C THR A 78 19.57 3.17 -3.37
N LEU A 79 19.35 2.54 -4.53
CA LEU A 79 20.42 1.92 -5.32
C LEU A 79 21.21 2.94 -6.14
N VAL A 80 20.51 3.90 -6.78
CA VAL A 80 21.12 4.84 -7.73
C VAL A 80 21.67 6.07 -7.01
N TRP A 81 20.85 6.72 -6.18
CA TRP A 81 21.22 8.00 -5.54
C TRP A 81 21.64 7.84 -4.08
N ARG A 82 21.56 6.63 -3.51
CA ARG A 82 21.86 6.39 -2.09
C ARG A 82 21.15 7.38 -1.16
N HIS A 83 19.92 7.75 -1.51
CA HIS A 83 19.17 8.77 -0.79
C HIS A 83 18.86 8.29 0.64
N PRO A 84 19.13 9.10 1.69
CA PRO A 84 19.15 8.65 3.09
C PRO A 84 17.78 8.23 3.64
N LEU A 85 16.68 8.67 3.03
CA LEU A 85 15.32 8.29 3.43
C LEU A 85 14.66 7.27 2.48
N ALA A 86 15.31 6.89 1.39
CA ALA A 86 14.70 6.02 0.39
C ALA A 86 14.47 4.60 0.93
N ASP A 87 15.46 4.00 1.57
CA ASP A 87 15.33 2.69 2.21
C ASP A 87 14.38 2.72 3.41
N VAL A 88 14.33 3.83 4.15
CA VAL A 88 13.35 4.07 5.22
C VAL A 88 11.93 4.06 4.65
N ALA A 89 11.72 4.75 3.52
CA ALA A 89 10.42 4.82 2.87
C ALA A 89 9.95 3.43 2.39
N ALA A 90 10.84 2.69 1.69
CA ALA A 90 10.53 1.34 1.21
C ALA A 90 10.19 0.39 2.37
N LYS A 91 11.04 0.39 3.43
CA LYS A 91 10.84 -0.47 4.60
C LYS A 91 9.56 -0.14 5.36
N ALA A 92 9.25 1.14 5.52
CA ALA A 92 8.05 1.60 6.21
C ALA A 92 6.76 1.28 5.44
N ALA A 93 6.81 1.25 4.10
CA ALA A 93 5.67 0.97 3.24
C ALA A 93 5.29 -0.52 3.21
N ALA A 94 6.25 -1.44 3.35
CA ALA A 94 6.03 -2.86 3.15
C ALA A 94 4.93 -3.47 4.05
N PRO A 95 4.87 -3.23 5.38
CA PRO A 95 3.80 -3.75 6.21
C PRO A 95 2.43 -3.18 5.85
N ILE A 96 2.37 -1.92 5.40
CA ILE A 96 1.14 -1.24 5.01
C ILE A 96 0.64 -1.85 3.69
N GLY A 97 1.52 -2.04 2.72
CA GLY A 97 1.19 -2.72 1.46
C GLY A 97 0.73 -4.16 1.67
N ALA A 98 1.38 -4.90 2.57
CA ALA A 98 0.94 -6.24 2.96
C ALA A 98 -0.48 -6.23 3.54
N ALA A 99 -0.81 -5.27 4.41
CA ALA A 99 -2.13 -5.14 5.00
C ALA A 99 -3.21 -4.83 3.94
N PHE A 100 -2.96 -3.89 3.03
CA PHE A 100 -3.90 -3.60 1.93
C PHE A 100 -4.09 -4.81 1.00
N THR A 101 -3.00 -5.54 0.69
CA THR A 101 -3.08 -6.73 -0.15
C THR A 101 -3.86 -7.84 0.54
N PHE A 102 -3.64 -8.05 1.83
CA PHE A 102 -4.41 -9.01 2.63
C PHE A 102 -5.90 -8.65 2.67
N LEU A 103 -6.23 -7.39 2.93
CA LEU A 103 -7.63 -6.92 2.91
C LEU A 103 -8.27 -7.09 1.54
N ALA A 104 -7.54 -6.81 0.45
CA ALA A 104 -8.03 -7.05 -0.90
C ALA A 104 -8.31 -8.53 -1.15
N LEU A 105 -7.42 -9.45 -0.73
CA LEU A 105 -7.63 -10.89 -0.87
C LEU A 105 -8.85 -11.37 -0.07
N VAL A 106 -8.98 -10.97 1.20
CA VAL A 106 -10.10 -11.37 2.06
C VAL A 106 -11.42 -10.83 1.56
N THR A 107 -11.50 -9.52 1.30
CA THR A 107 -12.74 -8.89 0.82
C THR A 107 -13.12 -9.36 -0.57
N GLY A 108 -12.15 -9.63 -1.44
CA GLY A 108 -12.37 -10.19 -2.78
C GLY A 108 -12.91 -11.62 -2.71
N SER A 109 -12.38 -12.45 -1.80
CA SER A 109 -12.87 -13.80 -1.54
C SER A 109 -14.32 -13.80 -1.04
N LEU A 110 -14.63 -12.92 -0.07
CA LEU A 110 -15.99 -12.77 0.46
C LEU A 110 -16.97 -12.26 -0.61
N TRP A 111 -16.53 -11.34 -1.47
CA TRP A 111 -17.36 -10.81 -2.55
C TRP A 111 -17.50 -11.80 -3.71
N GLY A 112 -16.47 -12.60 -3.98
CA GLY A 112 -16.47 -13.61 -5.03
C GLY A 112 -17.50 -14.72 -4.77
N ARG A 113 -17.74 -15.12 -3.53
CA ARG A 113 -18.67 -16.20 -3.20
C ARG A 113 -20.10 -16.00 -3.74
N PRO A 114 -20.78 -14.87 -3.51
CA PRO A 114 -22.10 -14.62 -4.08
C PRO A 114 -22.05 -14.37 -5.60
N MET A 115 -20.94 -13.87 -6.15
CA MET A 115 -20.83 -13.53 -7.57
C MET A 115 -20.47 -14.72 -8.46
N TRP A 116 -19.56 -15.57 -8.00
CA TRP A 116 -18.95 -16.64 -8.78
C TRP A 116 -19.22 -18.04 -8.23
N GLY A 117 -19.91 -18.14 -7.09
CA GLY A 117 -20.19 -19.41 -6.42
C GLY A 117 -19.02 -20.01 -5.64
N THR A 118 -17.84 -19.37 -5.69
CA THR A 118 -16.61 -19.83 -5.00
C THR A 118 -15.94 -18.70 -4.27
N TYR A 119 -15.20 -19.01 -3.18
CA TYR A 119 -14.37 -18.04 -2.48
C TYR A 119 -13.03 -17.77 -3.17
N TRP A 120 -12.58 -18.72 -4.00
CA TRP A 120 -11.27 -18.66 -4.66
C TRP A 120 -11.30 -19.39 -6.00
N GLU A 121 -10.65 -18.77 -6.98
CA GLU A 121 -10.34 -19.39 -8.25
C GLU A 121 -8.87 -19.14 -8.59
N TRP A 122 -8.18 -20.12 -9.14
CA TRP A 122 -6.77 -20.00 -9.53
C TRP A 122 -6.65 -19.30 -10.89
N ASP A 123 -7.26 -18.13 -11.01
CA ASP A 123 -7.09 -17.30 -12.19
C ASP A 123 -5.83 -16.43 -12.09
N ALA A 124 -5.45 -15.80 -13.20
CA ALA A 124 -4.22 -15.01 -13.29
C ALA A 124 -4.25 -13.81 -12.33
N ARG A 125 -5.42 -13.19 -12.07
CA ARG A 125 -5.53 -12.02 -11.19
C ARG A 125 -5.40 -12.39 -9.71
N LEU A 126 -6.19 -13.35 -9.24
CA LEU A 126 -6.14 -13.76 -7.84
C LEU A 126 -4.76 -14.32 -7.48
N THR A 127 -4.22 -15.18 -8.36
CA THR A 127 -2.90 -15.79 -8.16
C THR A 127 -1.79 -14.75 -8.12
N SER A 128 -1.77 -13.77 -9.04
CA SER A 128 -0.74 -12.73 -9.05
C SER A 128 -0.85 -11.76 -7.87
N VAL A 129 -2.05 -11.47 -7.36
CA VAL A 129 -2.23 -10.69 -6.13
C VAL A 129 -1.79 -11.49 -4.89
N LEU A 130 -2.03 -12.80 -4.85
CA LEU A 130 -1.50 -13.65 -3.79
C LEU A 130 0.03 -13.68 -3.81
N ILE A 131 0.65 -13.79 -4.99
CA ILE A 131 2.10 -13.68 -5.15
C ILE A 131 2.59 -12.32 -4.63
N LEU A 132 1.92 -11.21 -4.96
CA LEU A 132 2.26 -9.88 -4.43
C LEU A 132 2.24 -9.86 -2.90
N PHE A 133 1.22 -10.47 -2.27
CA PHE A 133 1.15 -10.59 -0.82
C PHE A 133 2.34 -11.35 -0.23
N LEU A 134 2.67 -12.51 -0.80
CA LEU A 134 3.82 -13.31 -0.38
C LEU A 134 5.15 -12.57 -0.57
N MET A 135 5.27 -11.78 -1.63
CA MET A 135 6.44 -10.93 -1.86
C MET A 135 6.57 -9.82 -0.79
N TYR A 136 5.48 -9.19 -0.35
CA TYR A 136 5.49 -8.27 0.79
C TYR A 136 5.98 -8.96 2.06
N LEU A 137 5.47 -10.16 2.36
CA LEU A 137 5.90 -10.93 3.53
C LEU A 137 7.38 -11.31 3.43
N GLY A 138 7.84 -11.71 2.25
CA GLY A 138 9.24 -12.00 1.98
C GLY A 138 10.17 -10.81 2.22
N LEU A 139 9.77 -9.60 1.78
CA LEU A 139 10.52 -8.37 2.06
C LEU A 139 10.57 -8.05 3.55
N ILE A 140 9.44 -8.18 4.27
CA ILE A 140 9.39 -7.96 5.72
C ILE A 140 10.32 -8.94 6.44
N ALA A 141 10.31 -10.21 6.04
CA ALA A 141 11.18 -11.23 6.58
C ALA A 141 12.66 -10.93 6.28
N LEU A 142 12.99 -10.51 5.06
CA LEU A 142 14.34 -10.14 4.64
C LEU A 142 14.95 -9.05 5.53
N TRP A 143 14.20 -7.95 5.78
CA TRP A 143 14.67 -6.89 6.67
C TRP A 143 14.85 -7.31 8.12
N ARG A 144 14.21 -8.41 8.55
CA ARG A 144 14.39 -8.97 9.90
C ARG A 144 15.54 -9.96 9.98
N ALA A 145 15.80 -10.70 8.89
CA ALA A 145 16.79 -11.77 8.83
C ALA A 145 18.23 -11.25 8.58
N VAL A 146 18.40 -10.08 7.98
CA VAL A 146 19.72 -9.54 7.64
C VAL A 146 20.11 -8.49 8.67
N ASP A 147 21.15 -8.75 9.48
CA ASP A 147 21.61 -7.90 10.58
C ASP A 147 22.19 -6.56 10.11
N ASP A 148 22.93 -6.57 8.99
CA ASP A 148 23.51 -5.36 8.40
C ASP A 148 22.42 -4.55 7.68
N PRO A 149 22.08 -3.33 8.18
CA PRO A 149 20.99 -2.54 7.59
C PRO A 149 21.24 -2.14 6.15
N SER A 150 22.51 -1.94 5.75
CA SER A 150 22.85 -1.51 4.40
C SER A 150 22.78 -2.67 3.40
N ARG A 151 23.16 -3.87 3.81
CA ARG A 151 22.97 -5.10 3.01
C ARG A 151 21.50 -5.43 2.87
N ALA A 152 20.73 -5.38 3.99
CA ALA A 152 19.29 -5.58 3.97
C ALA A 152 18.59 -4.62 3.02
N ALA A 153 18.90 -3.32 3.08
CA ALA A 153 18.34 -2.29 2.22
C ALA A 153 18.62 -2.56 0.73
N ARG A 154 19.84 -2.92 0.37
CA ARG A 154 20.20 -3.23 -1.03
C ARG A 154 19.52 -4.49 -1.54
N ALA A 155 19.52 -5.57 -0.75
CA ALA A 155 18.87 -6.82 -1.12
C ALA A 155 17.35 -6.62 -1.30
N ALA A 156 16.71 -5.91 -0.35
CA ALA A 156 15.30 -5.57 -0.44
C ALA A 156 14.98 -4.68 -1.65
N ALA A 157 15.84 -3.71 -1.97
CA ALA A 157 15.66 -2.85 -3.12
C ALA A 157 15.70 -3.64 -4.44
N VAL A 158 16.68 -4.55 -4.60
CA VAL A 158 16.75 -5.44 -5.77
C VAL A 158 15.50 -6.31 -5.88
N LEU A 159 15.11 -6.97 -4.77
CA LEU A 159 13.93 -7.85 -4.75
C LEU A 159 12.64 -7.08 -5.05
N THR A 160 12.51 -5.85 -4.54
CA THR A 160 11.36 -4.97 -4.83
C THR A 160 11.28 -4.63 -6.32
N LEU A 161 12.40 -4.30 -6.96
CA LEU A 161 12.44 -3.96 -8.39
C LEU A 161 12.14 -5.18 -9.26
N VAL A 162 12.68 -6.35 -8.93
CA VAL A 162 12.34 -7.61 -9.60
C VAL A 162 10.86 -7.91 -9.44
N GLY A 163 10.33 -7.76 -8.24
CA GLY A 163 8.92 -7.98 -7.96
C GLY A 163 7.97 -7.00 -8.66
N ALA A 164 8.45 -5.83 -9.09
CA ALA A 164 7.64 -4.87 -9.84
C ALA A 164 7.14 -5.43 -11.19
N ILE A 165 7.79 -6.46 -11.72
CA ILE A 165 7.34 -7.20 -12.92
C ILE A 165 5.94 -7.80 -12.73
N ASN A 166 5.57 -8.12 -11.48
CA ASN A 166 4.24 -8.64 -11.17
C ASN A 166 3.11 -7.59 -11.31
N LEU A 167 3.41 -6.30 -11.22
CA LEU A 167 2.39 -5.24 -11.29
C LEU A 167 1.66 -5.19 -12.64
N PRO A 168 2.35 -5.15 -13.79
CA PRO A 168 1.68 -5.24 -15.09
C PRO A 168 0.93 -6.56 -15.27
N ILE A 169 1.41 -7.68 -14.72
CA ILE A 169 0.69 -8.97 -14.77
C ILE A 169 -0.65 -8.84 -14.06
N ILE A 170 -0.69 -8.29 -12.83
CA ILE A 170 -1.94 -8.01 -12.11
C ILE A 170 -2.83 -7.07 -12.93
N LYS A 171 -2.28 -5.95 -13.42
CA LYS A 171 -3.05 -4.90 -14.10
C LYS A 171 -3.72 -5.42 -15.36
N PHE A 172 -3.00 -6.16 -16.20
CA PHE A 172 -3.44 -6.63 -17.52
C PHE A 172 -3.95 -8.07 -17.52
N SER A 173 -4.03 -8.73 -16.36
CA SER A 173 -4.51 -10.12 -16.24
C SER A 173 -5.87 -10.35 -16.88
N VAL A 174 -6.80 -9.37 -16.78
CA VAL A 174 -8.15 -9.48 -17.39
C VAL A 174 -8.16 -9.29 -18.90
N ASP A 175 -7.11 -8.68 -19.45
CA ASP A 175 -6.98 -8.46 -20.89
C ASP A 175 -6.19 -9.61 -21.57
N TRP A 176 -5.28 -10.25 -20.83
CA TRP A 176 -4.39 -11.29 -21.34
C TRP A 176 -4.89 -12.72 -21.11
N TRP A 177 -5.69 -12.94 -20.09
CA TRP A 177 -6.19 -14.27 -19.70
C TRP A 177 -7.69 -14.23 -19.37
N ASN A 178 -8.32 -15.38 -19.45
CA ASN A 178 -9.67 -15.57 -18.94
C ASN A 178 -9.64 -15.49 -17.41
N THR A 179 -10.38 -14.56 -16.84
CA THR A 179 -10.55 -14.39 -15.39
C THR A 179 -12.01 -14.15 -15.05
N LEU A 180 -12.40 -14.40 -13.80
CA LEU A 180 -13.74 -14.08 -13.32
C LEU A 180 -13.93 -12.57 -13.08
N HIS A 181 -12.82 -11.79 -13.06
CA HIS A 181 -12.88 -10.35 -12.84
C HIS A 181 -13.34 -9.62 -14.10
N GLN A 182 -14.19 -8.63 -13.89
CA GLN A 182 -14.59 -7.69 -14.94
C GLN A 182 -13.44 -6.76 -15.32
N GLY A 183 -13.47 -6.23 -16.53
CA GLY A 183 -12.57 -5.19 -17.00
C GLY A 183 -12.71 -3.88 -16.21
N ALA A 184 -11.87 -2.88 -16.55
CA ALA A 184 -11.88 -1.57 -15.87
C ALA A 184 -13.25 -0.88 -16.02
N SER A 185 -13.89 -0.54 -14.89
CA SER A 185 -15.20 0.13 -14.84
C SER A 185 -15.12 1.62 -14.49
N VAL A 186 -14.05 2.06 -13.82
CA VAL A 186 -13.87 3.45 -13.36
C VAL A 186 -12.96 4.24 -14.30
N ILE A 187 -11.74 3.75 -14.53
CA ILE A 187 -10.75 4.43 -15.40
C ILE A 187 -10.73 3.72 -16.74
N ARG A 188 -11.46 4.28 -17.72
CA ARG A 188 -11.58 3.74 -19.08
C ARG A 188 -11.79 4.87 -20.10
N MET A 189 -11.44 4.59 -21.36
CA MET A 189 -11.76 5.50 -22.47
C MET A 189 -13.28 5.55 -22.63
N GLY A 190 -13.86 6.74 -22.65
CA GLY A 190 -15.32 6.95 -22.68
C GLY A 190 -15.95 7.18 -21.30
N GLY A 191 -15.15 7.25 -20.24
CA GLY A 191 -15.60 7.55 -18.88
C GLY A 191 -16.08 6.33 -18.08
N PRO A 192 -16.41 6.52 -16.80
CA PRO A 192 -16.90 5.45 -15.92
C PRO A 192 -18.20 4.82 -16.45
N SER A 193 -18.29 3.49 -16.36
CA SER A 193 -19.52 2.74 -16.69
C SER A 193 -20.40 2.47 -15.47
N MET A 194 -20.02 3.00 -14.32
CA MET A 194 -20.69 2.81 -13.05
C MET A 194 -21.67 3.95 -12.78
N ASP A 195 -22.84 3.63 -12.21
CA ASP A 195 -23.82 4.64 -11.78
C ASP A 195 -23.21 5.56 -10.71
N ARG A 196 -23.64 6.81 -10.67
CA ARG A 196 -23.14 7.83 -9.75
C ARG A 196 -23.35 7.47 -8.28
N SER A 197 -24.43 6.75 -7.96
CA SER A 197 -24.74 6.30 -6.60
C SER A 197 -23.66 5.35 -6.02
N PHE A 198 -22.96 4.61 -6.88
CA PHE A 198 -21.82 3.78 -6.51
C PHE A 198 -20.47 4.51 -6.74
N LEU A 199 -20.36 5.27 -7.83
CA LEU A 199 -19.11 5.93 -8.20
C LEU A 199 -18.66 6.96 -7.16
N ILE A 200 -19.58 7.80 -6.66
CA ILE A 200 -19.24 8.86 -5.70
C ILE A 200 -18.70 8.29 -4.39
N PRO A 201 -19.40 7.35 -3.70
CA PRO A 201 -18.85 6.72 -2.50
C PRO A 201 -17.52 6.01 -2.75
N LEU A 202 -17.38 5.35 -3.91
CA LEU A 202 -16.13 4.67 -4.27
C LEU A 202 -14.96 5.63 -4.41
N LEU A 203 -15.14 6.78 -5.04
CA LEU A 203 -14.10 7.80 -5.17
C LEU A 203 -13.75 8.44 -3.82
N VAL A 204 -14.75 8.70 -2.97
CA VAL A 204 -14.52 9.18 -1.60
C VAL A 204 -13.68 8.17 -0.81
N MET A 205 -14.04 6.89 -0.88
CA MET A 205 -13.28 5.81 -0.22
C MET A 205 -11.87 5.67 -0.82
N ALA A 206 -11.70 5.79 -2.14
CA ALA A 206 -10.38 5.75 -2.77
C ALA A 206 -9.47 6.89 -2.26
N VAL A 207 -10.00 8.11 -2.12
CA VAL A 207 -9.26 9.24 -1.53
C VAL A 207 -8.98 9.00 -0.05
N ALA A 208 -9.97 8.53 0.71
CA ALA A 208 -9.83 8.26 2.14
C ALA A 208 -8.74 7.20 2.42
N PHE A 209 -8.73 6.08 1.69
CA PHE A 209 -7.71 5.05 1.81
C PHE A 209 -6.33 5.52 1.32
N SER A 210 -6.27 6.38 0.31
CA SER A 210 -5.02 7.00 -0.14
C SER A 210 -4.42 7.91 0.94
N LEU A 211 -5.24 8.72 1.60
CA LEU A 211 -4.81 9.53 2.75
C LEU A 211 -4.43 8.66 3.95
N LEU A 212 -5.15 7.57 4.18
CA LEU A 212 -4.78 6.57 5.20
C LEU A 212 -3.38 6.02 4.94
N PHE A 213 -3.10 5.62 3.69
CA PHE A 213 -1.75 5.19 3.31
C PHE A 213 -0.70 6.26 3.61
N VAL A 214 -0.90 7.49 3.15
CA VAL A 214 0.06 8.59 3.38
C VAL A 214 0.28 8.83 4.88
N THR A 215 -0.79 8.86 5.66
CA THR A 215 -0.73 9.08 7.12
C THR A 215 0.06 7.98 7.80
N LEU A 216 -0.28 6.72 7.54
CA LEU A 216 0.41 5.56 8.13
C LEU A 216 1.86 5.48 7.67
N HIS A 217 2.14 5.75 6.38
CA HIS A 217 3.49 5.70 5.82
C HIS A 217 4.40 6.76 6.44
N LEU A 218 3.95 8.01 6.56
CA LEU A 218 4.71 9.06 7.23
C LEU A 218 4.96 8.73 8.71
N ALA A 219 3.96 8.21 9.42
CA ALA A 219 4.13 7.76 10.81
C ALA A 219 5.13 6.61 10.93
N ALA A 220 5.05 5.61 10.04
CA ALA A 220 5.96 4.47 10.00
C ALA A 220 7.41 4.90 9.66
N MET A 221 7.59 5.82 8.71
CA MET A 221 8.91 6.40 8.41
C MET A 221 9.51 7.13 9.62
N ARG A 222 8.71 7.93 10.32
CA ARG A 222 9.15 8.59 11.57
C ARG A 222 9.63 7.57 12.61
N ASN A 223 8.86 6.52 12.83
CA ASN A 223 9.19 5.46 13.78
C ASN A 223 10.50 4.75 13.39
N GLU A 224 10.70 4.46 12.10
CA GLU A 224 11.94 3.83 11.63
C GLU A 224 13.16 4.75 11.81
N ILE A 225 13.03 6.05 11.53
CA ILE A 225 14.13 7.03 11.76
C ILE A 225 14.47 7.09 13.25
N LEU A 226 13.48 7.19 14.12
CA LEU A 226 13.69 7.25 15.57
C LEU A 226 14.31 5.96 16.10
N ARG A 227 13.85 4.80 15.63
CA ARG A 227 14.41 3.49 15.98
C ARG A 227 15.91 3.39 15.60
N ARG A 228 16.28 3.85 14.41
CA ARG A 228 17.69 3.89 13.97
C ARG A 228 18.53 4.82 14.85
N ARG A 229 18.01 5.97 15.26
CA ARG A 229 18.70 6.89 16.17
C ARG A 229 18.94 6.26 17.55
N VAL A 230 17.92 5.63 18.13
CA VAL A 230 18.03 4.93 19.42
C VAL A 230 19.09 3.82 19.35
N ARG A 231 19.05 2.99 18.30
CA ARG A 231 20.05 1.93 18.10
C ARG A 231 21.49 2.51 18.00
N SER A 232 21.67 3.60 17.28
CA SER A 232 22.98 4.25 17.17
C SER A 232 23.49 4.77 18.52
N LEU A 233 22.62 5.39 19.34
CA LEU A 233 22.98 5.85 20.68
C LEU A 233 23.34 4.70 21.62
N GLN A 234 22.59 3.60 21.58
CA GLN A 234 22.88 2.40 22.37
C GLN A 234 24.26 1.80 22.02
N MET A 235 24.59 1.72 20.73
CA MET A 235 25.90 1.24 20.30
C MET A 235 27.04 2.15 20.77
N MET A 236 26.87 3.47 20.72
CA MET A 236 27.87 4.43 21.23
C MET A 236 28.03 4.32 22.75
N GLN A 237 26.96 4.09 23.50
CA GLN A 237 27.05 3.89 24.95
C GLN A 237 27.78 2.59 25.30
N ALA A 238 27.45 1.49 24.62
CA ALA A 238 28.11 0.21 24.82
C ALA A 238 29.61 0.27 24.52
N SER A 239 30.01 0.97 23.45
CA SER A 239 31.44 1.16 23.12
C SER A 239 32.19 1.98 24.17
N LYS A 240 31.54 3.00 24.79
CA LYS A 240 32.15 3.78 25.88
C LYS A 240 32.30 3.02 27.20
N GLN A 241 31.44 2.02 27.45
CA GLN A 241 31.52 1.18 28.65
C GLN A 241 32.55 0.05 28.51
N ALA A 242 32.92 -0.29 27.26
CA ALA A 242 33.91 -1.33 26.96
C ALA A 242 35.37 -0.77 26.83
N ALA A 243 35.52 0.56 26.78
CA ALA A 243 36.78 1.25 26.74
C ALA A 243 37.23 1.76 28.12
#